data_f071663262b891eec3389f4eab4f7741
#
_entry.id   f071663262b891eec3389f4eab4f7741
#
_cell.length_a   1.000
_cell.length_b   1.000
_cell.length_c   1.000
_cell.angle_alpha   90.00
_cell.angle_beta   90.00
_cell.angle_gamma   90.00
#
_symmetry.space_group_name_H-M   'P 1'
#
loop_
_entity.id
_entity.type
_entity.pdbx_description
1 polymer ?
#
loop_
_entity_poly.entity_id
_entity_poly.type
_entity_poly.pdbx_seq_one_letter_code
_entity_poly.pdbx_strand_id
1 'polypeptide(L)'
;MEVLYQDKRDKCWRFYWWENGKRHATTLGRFPSKTKAWAAAKPYRDAVEATALSKPSAITVGELVKQYRVEKMPQRASTRRGYESFIRNYILPEWQDSQITELQARPVELWIQSLARAPKTKVHIRGLIQTLWDYAMWCGDVATQRNPMELVQIRNASKRVRKPRTMTIEEFHRLSAVLTEPYRTMATVAVCLGLRWSELVGLKWQDINWINGELRLQRAVVKQVEDEVKTVHSSKPLALDPRILDLLKQHRQNSIFTEPEDWIFASPEKHGKLPRGYTSFWEKLGRACQDAGLVHVSPHSFRHSYRAWLDEVGTPITVQQRAMRHGDIRVTMNYGDAIGDGLREASAKVAARAIPQ
;
A
#
# COMPACT_ATOMS: atom_id res chain seq x y z
N MET A 1 26.98 -9.90 23.25
CA MET A 1 27.25 -8.78 24.24
C MET A 1 28.75 -8.58 24.29
N GLU A 2 29.21 -7.33 24.19
CA GLU A 2 30.64 -6.97 24.24
C GLU A 2 30.92 -6.04 25.40
N VAL A 3 31.99 -6.27 26.12
CA VAL A 3 32.37 -5.44 27.33
C VAL A 3 33.85 -5.13 27.28
N LEU A 4 34.18 -3.86 27.44
CA LEU A 4 35.53 -3.38 27.65
C LEU A 4 35.75 -2.99 29.12
N TYR A 5 36.69 -3.62 29.77
CA TYR A 5 36.97 -3.45 31.18
C TYR A 5 38.47 -3.15 31.42
N GLN A 6 38.78 -2.20 32.31
CA GLN A 6 40.14 -1.93 32.78
C GLN A 6 40.38 -2.59 34.10
N ASP A 7 41.31 -3.50 34.15
CA ASP A 7 41.69 -4.14 35.41
C ASP A 7 42.42 -3.16 36.34
N LYS A 8 41.94 -3.06 37.55
CA LYS A 8 42.46 -2.12 38.57
C LYS A 8 43.88 -2.47 39.04
N ARG A 9 44.30 -3.74 38.94
CA ARG A 9 45.60 -4.24 39.45
C ARG A 9 46.73 -3.90 38.49
N ASP A 10 46.57 -4.21 37.21
CA ASP A 10 47.62 -4.07 36.20
C ASP A 10 47.42 -2.91 35.22
N LYS A 11 46.28 -2.19 35.38
CA LYS A 11 45.87 -1.09 34.49
C LYS A 11 45.70 -1.48 33.03
N CYS A 12 45.65 -2.79 32.71
CA CYS A 12 45.44 -3.29 31.37
C CYS A 12 43.96 -3.28 31.01
N TRP A 13 43.67 -2.96 29.77
CA TRP A 13 42.33 -3.10 29.21
C TRP A 13 42.12 -4.52 28.68
N ARG A 14 40.95 -5.09 29.03
CA ARG A 14 40.54 -6.41 28.59
C ARG A 14 39.21 -6.28 27.85
N PHE A 15 39.13 -6.97 26.69
CA PHE A 15 37.95 -7.04 25.88
C PHE A 15 37.31 -8.42 26.04
N TYR A 16 36.02 -8.44 26.35
CA TYR A 16 35.23 -9.64 26.55
C TYR A 16 34.11 -9.69 25.50
N TRP A 17 33.88 -10.88 24.94
CA TRP A 17 32.74 -11.15 24.08
C TRP A 17 32.15 -12.52 24.41
N TRP A 18 30.92 -12.74 24.00
CA TRP A 18 30.24 -14.01 24.18
C TRP A 18 29.99 -14.63 22.81
N GLU A 19 30.41 -15.87 22.65
CA GLU A 19 30.18 -16.67 21.47
C GLU A 19 29.67 -18.05 21.88
N ASN A 20 28.52 -18.49 21.30
CA ASN A 20 27.84 -19.76 21.64
C ASN A 20 27.63 -19.96 23.17
N GLY A 21 27.24 -18.92 23.89
CA GLY A 21 27.03 -18.96 25.34
C GLY A 21 28.31 -19.01 26.18
N LYS A 22 29.50 -19.08 25.57
CA LYS A 22 30.81 -19.05 26.25
C LYS A 22 31.40 -17.64 26.22
N ARG A 23 31.98 -17.23 27.33
CA ARG A 23 32.70 -15.97 27.45
C ARG A 23 34.14 -16.12 26.95
N HIS A 24 34.51 -15.29 26.01
CA HIS A 24 35.90 -15.12 25.55
C HIS A 24 36.49 -13.84 26.10
N ALA A 25 37.79 -13.80 26.23
CA ALA A 25 38.52 -12.63 26.74
C ALA A 25 39.87 -12.49 26.03
N THR A 26 40.23 -11.24 25.74
CA THR A 26 41.60 -10.90 25.30
C THR A 26 42.13 -9.69 26.07
N THR A 27 43.43 -9.65 26.30
CA THR A 27 44.09 -8.51 26.93
C THR A 27 44.63 -7.60 25.84
N LEU A 28 44.13 -6.37 25.80
CA LEU A 28 44.50 -5.38 24.78
C LEU A 28 45.79 -4.61 25.13
N GLY A 29 46.14 -4.54 26.43
CA GLY A 29 47.28 -3.75 26.94
C GLY A 29 46.87 -2.49 27.69
N ARG A 30 47.81 -1.57 27.91
CA ARG A 30 47.59 -0.31 28.62
C ARG A 30 47.35 0.82 27.66
N PHE A 31 46.21 1.48 27.76
CA PHE A 31 45.84 2.63 26.95
C PHE A 31 45.46 3.82 27.85
N PRO A 32 45.77 5.06 27.44
CA PRO A 32 45.53 6.26 28.24
C PRO A 32 44.03 6.63 28.32
N SER A 33 43.20 6.09 27.46
CA SER A 33 41.75 6.34 27.46
C SER A 33 40.96 5.13 26.99
N LYS A 34 39.69 5.07 27.38
CA LYS A 34 38.74 4.05 26.96
C LYS A 34 38.53 4.07 25.45
N THR A 35 38.56 5.24 24.82
CA THR A 35 38.42 5.40 23.34
C THR A 35 39.57 4.74 22.62
N LYS A 36 40.83 4.90 23.06
CA LYS A 36 41.98 4.24 22.45
C LYS A 36 41.97 2.72 22.68
N ALA A 37 41.47 2.28 23.82
CA ALA A 37 41.27 0.85 24.09
C ALA A 37 40.17 0.24 23.19
N TRP A 38 39.10 0.97 22.93
CA TRP A 38 38.06 0.54 21.93
C TRP A 38 38.63 0.47 20.52
N ALA A 39 39.48 1.41 20.13
CA ALA A 39 40.16 1.35 18.83
C ALA A 39 41.05 0.10 18.69
N ALA A 40 41.77 -0.26 19.76
CA ALA A 40 42.56 -1.48 19.82
C ALA A 40 41.71 -2.77 19.86
N ALA A 41 40.48 -2.71 20.33
CA ALA A 41 39.53 -3.81 20.30
C ALA A 41 38.91 -4.05 18.91
N LYS A 42 38.99 -3.08 18.00
CA LYS A 42 38.36 -3.12 16.67
C LYS A 42 38.67 -4.40 15.88
N PRO A 43 39.94 -4.88 15.75
CA PRO A 43 40.23 -6.10 15.01
C PRO A 43 39.54 -7.34 15.57
N TYR A 44 39.38 -7.40 16.89
CA TYR A 44 38.66 -8.51 17.55
C TYR A 44 37.17 -8.42 17.34
N ARG A 45 36.61 -7.22 17.33
CA ARG A 45 35.20 -6.99 16.99
C ARG A 45 34.90 -7.37 15.55
N ASP A 46 35.73 -6.88 14.64
CA ASP A 46 35.60 -7.17 13.22
C ASP A 46 35.71 -8.68 12.96
N ALA A 47 36.61 -9.40 13.70
CA ALA A 47 36.71 -10.86 13.65
C ALA A 47 35.48 -11.58 14.21
N VAL A 48 34.93 -11.11 15.33
CA VAL A 48 33.71 -11.65 15.94
C VAL A 48 32.51 -11.42 15.01
N GLU A 49 32.40 -10.21 14.43
CA GLU A 49 31.38 -9.90 13.42
C GLU A 49 31.54 -10.74 12.15
N ALA A 50 32.77 -10.92 11.65
CA ALA A 50 33.06 -11.78 10.51
C ALA A 50 32.74 -13.25 10.78
N THR A 51 33.01 -13.75 12.00
CA THR A 51 32.66 -15.13 12.41
C THR A 51 31.14 -15.31 12.57
N ALA A 52 30.46 -14.30 13.08
CA ALA A 52 28.99 -14.29 13.14
C ALA A 52 28.35 -14.26 11.75
N LEU A 53 28.97 -13.52 10.81
CA LEU A 53 28.56 -13.46 9.39
C LEU A 53 28.92 -14.73 8.63
N SER A 54 29.99 -15.43 9.01
CA SER A 54 30.47 -16.66 8.35
C SER A 54 29.79 -17.95 8.80
N LYS A 55 28.96 -17.91 9.85
CA LYS A 55 28.08 -19.05 10.14
C LYS A 55 27.04 -19.15 9.03
N PRO A 56 27.14 -20.15 8.14
CA PRO A 56 26.08 -20.35 7.16
C PRO A 56 24.79 -20.61 7.94
N SER A 57 23.78 -19.78 7.74
CA SER A 57 22.44 -20.13 8.17
C SER A 57 22.11 -21.46 7.54
N ALA A 58 21.80 -22.45 8.34
CA ALA A 58 21.36 -23.76 7.84
C ALA A 58 19.98 -23.69 7.16
N ILE A 59 19.28 -22.52 7.28
CA ILE A 59 17.93 -22.37 6.77
C ILE A 59 17.92 -21.91 5.30
N THR A 60 17.15 -22.63 4.49
CA THR A 60 16.88 -22.22 3.11
C THR A 60 15.78 -21.17 3.04
N VAL A 61 15.71 -20.42 1.94
CA VAL A 61 14.62 -19.46 1.70
C VAL A 61 13.26 -20.18 1.71
N GLY A 62 13.20 -21.40 1.20
CA GLY A 62 11.99 -22.20 1.20
C GLY A 62 11.49 -22.54 2.61
N GLU A 63 12.40 -22.92 3.51
CA GLU A 63 12.09 -23.18 4.92
C GLU A 63 11.71 -21.91 5.66
N LEU A 64 12.46 -20.83 5.47
CA LEU A 64 12.16 -19.50 6.04
C LEU A 64 10.77 -19.01 5.62
N VAL A 65 10.40 -19.17 4.35
CA VAL A 65 9.07 -18.82 3.85
C VAL A 65 7.97 -19.66 4.51
N LYS A 66 8.20 -20.95 4.75
CA LYS A 66 7.24 -21.80 5.47
C LYS A 66 7.00 -21.29 6.90
N GLN A 67 8.05 -20.94 7.62
CA GLN A 67 7.95 -20.39 8.97
C GLN A 67 7.27 -19.00 8.95
N TYR A 68 7.68 -18.12 8.04
CA TYR A 68 7.09 -16.79 7.86
C TYR A 68 5.58 -16.84 7.62
N ARG A 69 5.10 -17.80 6.83
CA ARG A 69 3.66 -18.03 6.56
C ARG A 69 2.86 -18.30 7.81
N VAL A 70 3.44 -18.99 8.76
CA VAL A 70 2.79 -19.34 10.02
C VAL A 70 2.83 -18.19 11.03
N GLU A 71 3.99 -17.52 11.15
CA GLU A 71 4.26 -16.63 12.27
C GLU A 71 4.01 -15.16 11.96
N LYS A 72 4.35 -14.69 10.77
CA LYS A 72 4.41 -13.25 10.44
C LYS A 72 3.67 -12.85 9.17
N MET A 73 3.05 -13.81 8.46
CA MET A 73 2.27 -13.47 7.28
C MET A 73 1.13 -12.49 7.64
N PRO A 74 0.97 -11.39 6.90
CA PRO A 74 -0.08 -10.42 7.18
C PRO A 74 -1.47 -11.07 7.25
N GLN A 75 -2.24 -10.70 8.26
CA GLN A 75 -3.59 -11.25 8.47
C GLN A 75 -4.58 -10.76 7.40
N ARG A 76 -4.37 -9.55 6.89
CA ARG A 76 -5.24 -8.97 5.87
C ARG A 76 -5.20 -9.78 4.58
N ALA A 77 -6.36 -10.34 4.18
CA ALA A 77 -6.49 -11.27 3.04
C ALA A 77 -5.92 -10.71 1.72
N SER A 78 -6.10 -9.43 1.45
CA SER A 78 -5.59 -8.78 0.22
C SER A 78 -4.07 -8.68 0.20
N THR A 79 -3.44 -8.33 1.33
CA THR A 79 -1.97 -8.24 1.47
C THR A 79 -1.37 -9.63 1.41
N ARG A 80 -1.92 -10.58 2.17
CA ARG A 80 -1.51 -11.98 2.17
C ARG A 80 -1.50 -12.58 0.78
N ARG A 81 -2.57 -12.36 0.01
CA ARG A 81 -2.66 -12.84 -1.38
C ARG A 81 -1.59 -12.23 -2.29
N GLY A 82 -1.28 -10.94 -2.11
CA GLY A 82 -0.21 -10.27 -2.84
C GLY A 82 1.16 -10.89 -2.52
N TYR A 83 1.45 -11.09 -1.25
CA TYR A 83 2.69 -11.73 -0.78
C TYR A 83 2.81 -13.16 -1.31
N GLU A 84 1.75 -13.97 -1.19
CA GLU A 84 1.73 -15.35 -1.73
C GLU A 84 1.96 -15.39 -3.25
N SER A 85 1.40 -14.44 -3.97
CA SER A 85 1.62 -14.34 -5.41
C SER A 85 3.09 -14.04 -5.73
N PHE A 86 3.74 -13.12 -5.01
CA PHE A 86 5.17 -12.82 -5.23
C PHE A 86 6.07 -13.96 -4.77
N ILE A 87 5.77 -14.59 -3.64
CA ILE A 87 6.51 -15.76 -3.13
C ILE A 87 6.47 -16.88 -4.16
N ARG A 88 5.27 -17.29 -4.59
CA ARG A 88 5.06 -18.43 -5.47
C ARG A 88 5.59 -18.21 -6.88
N ASN A 89 5.41 -17.01 -7.44
CA ASN A 89 5.69 -16.77 -8.85
C ASN A 89 7.09 -16.22 -9.11
N TYR A 90 7.79 -15.72 -8.10
CA TYR A 90 9.11 -15.10 -8.27
C TYR A 90 10.14 -15.60 -7.27
N ILE A 91 9.86 -15.57 -5.95
CA ILE A 91 10.89 -15.82 -4.93
C ILE A 91 11.26 -17.30 -4.88
N LEU A 92 10.27 -18.18 -4.67
CA LEU A 92 10.53 -19.62 -4.56
C LEU A 92 11.11 -20.24 -5.84
N PRO A 93 10.65 -19.92 -7.07
CA PRO A 93 11.23 -20.49 -8.27
C PRO A 93 12.73 -20.23 -8.46
N GLU A 94 13.24 -19.12 -7.91
CA GLU A 94 14.66 -18.74 -8.03
C GLU A 94 15.48 -19.13 -6.80
N TRP A 95 14.93 -18.91 -5.59
CA TRP A 95 15.71 -18.92 -4.36
C TRP A 95 15.33 -20.00 -3.36
N GLN A 96 14.37 -20.89 -3.67
CA GLN A 96 13.83 -21.86 -2.71
C GLN A 96 14.92 -22.66 -1.99
N ASP A 97 15.90 -23.16 -2.74
CA ASP A 97 16.96 -24.05 -2.26
C ASP A 97 18.22 -23.32 -1.82
N SER A 98 18.27 -22.00 -2.09
CA SER A 98 19.38 -21.13 -1.66
C SER A 98 19.30 -20.85 -0.16
N GLN A 99 20.45 -20.73 0.47
CA GLN A 99 20.50 -20.25 1.86
C GLN A 99 20.13 -18.76 1.92
N ILE A 100 19.48 -18.33 3.00
CA ILE A 100 19.09 -16.92 3.17
C ILE A 100 20.31 -15.98 3.09
N THR A 101 21.48 -16.40 3.50
CA THR A 101 22.74 -15.66 3.42
C THR A 101 23.22 -15.40 1.99
N GLU A 102 22.76 -16.16 1.00
CA GLU A 102 23.09 -15.96 -0.42
C GLU A 102 22.27 -14.81 -1.05
N LEU A 103 21.17 -14.39 -0.43
CA LEU A 103 20.35 -13.27 -0.88
C LEU A 103 21.03 -11.93 -0.59
N GLN A 104 22.24 -11.75 -1.14
CA GLN A 104 22.99 -10.50 -1.05
C GLN A 104 22.52 -9.48 -2.09
N ALA A 105 22.87 -8.21 -1.90
CA ALA A 105 22.39 -7.10 -2.73
C ALA A 105 22.68 -7.33 -4.23
N ARG A 106 23.90 -7.70 -4.59
CA ARG A 106 24.30 -7.86 -6.01
C ARG A 106 23.56 -8.98 -6.74
N PRO A 107 23.55 -10.24 -6.26
CA PRO A 107 22.82 -11.31 -6.95
C PRO A 107 21.32 -11.02 -7.03
N VAL A 108 20.70 -10.51 -5.96
CA VAL A 108 19.28 -10.15 -5.95
C VAL A 108 18.97 -9.01 -6.93
N GLU A 109 19.82 -7.98 -7.00
CA GLU A 109 19.65 -6.88 -7.95
C GLU A 109 19.71 -7.35 -9.41
N LEU A 110 20.72 -8.15 -9.75
CA LEU A 110 20.89 -8.71 -11.10
C LEU A 110 19.68 -9.57 -11.49
N TRP A 111 19.25 -10.44 -10.59
CA TRP A 111 18.06 -11.26 -10.83
C TRP A 111 16.79 -10.40 -10.98
N ILE A 112 16.53 -9.44 -10.09
CA ILE A 112 15.35 -8.56 -10.22
C ILE A 112 15.40 -7.77 -11.54
N GLN A 113 16.59 -7.33 -11.98
CA GLN A 113 16.76 -6.64 -13.27
C GLN A 113 16.43 -7.54 -14.45
N SER A 114 16.76 -8.82 -14.42
CA SER A 114 16.45 -9.78 -15.50
C SER A 114 14.95 -10.07 -15.66
N LEU A 115 14.13 -9.84 -14.61
CA LEU A 115 12.70 -10.09 -14.69
C LEU A 115 12.03 -9.17 -15.73
N ALA A 116 11.28 -9.74 -16.68
CA ALA A 116 10.47 -8.99 -17.66
C ALA A 116 9.21 -8.40 -17.00
N ARG A 117 9.38 -7.51 -15.99
CA ARG A 117 8.28 -6.90 -15.21
C ARG A 117 8.47 -5.39 -15.07
N ALA A 118 7.35 -4.69 -14.85
CA ALA A 118 7.36 -3.26 -14.61
C ALA A 118 8.19 -2.89 -13.35
N PRO A 119 8.87 -1.74 -13.33
CA PRO A 119 9.70 -1.31 -12.19
C PRO A 119 8.97 -1.36 -10.85
N LYS A 120 7.70 -0.98 -10.80
CA LYS A 120 6.88 -1.03 -9.59
C LYS A 120 6.70 -2.45 -9.05
N THR A 121 6.52 -3.43 -9.92
CA THR A 121 6.45 -4.86 -9.54
C THR A 121 7.78 -5.31 -8.94
N LYS A 122 8.90 -4.92 -9.56
CA LYS A 122 10.26 -5.21 -9.06
C LYS A 122 10.50 -4.62 -7.66
N VAL A 123 10.01 -3.39 -7.41
CA VAL A 123 10.05 -2.77 -6.06
C VAL A 123 9.28 -3.60 -5.03
N HIS A 124 8.11 -4.13 -5.38
CA HIS A 124 7.35 -4.97 -4.46
C HIS A 124 8.03 -6.32 -4.18
N ILE A 125 8.65 -6.94 -5.18
CA ILE A 125 9.43 -8.17 -5.01
C ILE A 125 10.61 -7.89 -4.06
N ARG A 126 11.41 -6.83 -4.32
CA ARG A 126 12.49 -6.42 -3.43
C ARG A 126 12.01 -6.18 -2.00
N GLY A 127 10.90 -5.45 -1.83
CA GLY A 127 10.33 -5.16 -0.52
C GLY A 127 9.91 -6.41 0.24
N LEU A 128 9.42 -7.44 -0.45
CA LEU A 128 9.09 -8.71 0.19
C LEU A 128 10.34 -9.50 0.60
N ILE A 129 11.38 -9.52 -0.23
CA ILE A 129 12.67 -10.13 0.14
C ILE A 129 13.26 -9.41 1.36
N GLN A 130 13.17 -8.07 1.40
CA GLN A 130 13.57 -7.28 2.57
C GLN A 130 12.82 -7.74 3.83
N THR A 131 11.51 -7.93 3.73
CA THR A 131 10.68 -8.42 4.84
C THR A 131 11.10 -9.83 5.29
N LEU A 132 11.44 -10.72 4.36
CA LEU A 132 11.92 -12.07 4.67
C LEU A 132 13.31 -12.04 5.33
N TRP A 133 14.18 -11.16 4.88
CA TRP A 133 15.49 -10.97 5.52
C TRP A 133 15.36 -10.41 6.93
N ASP A 134 14.52 -9.39 7.14
CA ASP A 134 14.22 -8.84 8.47
C ASP A 134 13.64 -9.92 9.39
N TYR A 135 12.81 -10.79 8.85
CA TYR A 135 12.26 -11.94 9.59
C TYR A 135 13.35 -12.94 9.98
N ALA A 136 14.29 -13.26 9.08
CA ALA A 136 15.42 -14.13 9.38
C ALA A 136 16.33 -13.54 10.48
N MET A 137 16.55 -12.22 10.48
CA MET A 137 17.24 -11.54 11.58
C MET A 137 16.47 -11.65 12.90
N TRP A 138 15.14 -11.51 12.84
CA TRP A 138 14.32 -11.65 14.03
C TRP A 138 14.30 -13.08 14.58
N CYS A 139 14.36 -14.11 13.72
CA CYS A 139 14.50 -15.52 14.11
C CYS A 139 15.89 -15.84 14.66
N GLY A 140 16.92 -15.03 14.35
CA GLY A 140 18.31 -15.34 14.70
C GLY A 140 19.01 -16.23 13.66
N ASP A 141 18.40 -16.49 12.50
CA ASP A 141 18.97 -17.26 11.40
C ASP A 141 20.14 -16.54 10.72
N VAL A 142 20.12 -15.22 10.77
CA VAL A 142 21.21 -14.34 10.35
C VAL A 142 21.50 -13.30 11.41
N ALA A 143 22.76 -12.82 11.46
CA ALA A 143 23.15 -11.78 12.40
C ALA A 143 22.36 -10.48 12.16
N THR A 144 22.01 -9.78 13.23
CA THR A 144 21.39 -8.45 13.16
C THR A 144 22.37 -7.46 12.57
N GLN A 145 22.09 -7.01 11.35
CA GLN A 145 22.92 -6.10 10.57
C GLN A 145 22.06 -5.26 9.64
N ARG A 146 22.69 -4.38 8.87
CA ARG A 146 22.01 -3.68 7.80
C ARG A 146 21.45 -4.66 6.77
N ASN A 147 20.17 -4.56 6.47
CA ASN A 147 19.53 -5.45 5.50
C ASN A 147 20.14 -5.23 4.07
N PRO A 148 20.68 -6.27 3.42
CA PRO A 148 21.28 -6.13 2.10
C PRO A 148 20.34 -5.55 1.04
N MET A 149 19.02 -5.73 1.21
CA MET A 149 18.02 -5.24 0.26
C MET A 149 17.92 -3.70 0.23
N GLU A 150 18.43 -3.00 1.24
CA GLU A 150 18.54 -1.55 1.21
C GLU A 150 19.51 -1.03 0.13
N LEU A 151 20.49 -1.83 -0.23
CA LEU A 151 21.48 -1.52 -1.27
C LEU A 151 20.97 -1.82 -2.68
N VAL A 152 19.93 -2.66 -2.82
CA VAL A 152 19.34 -3.04 -4.11
C VAL A 152 18.62 -1.86 -4.75
N GLN A 153 19.07 -1.45 -5.93
CA GLN A 153 18.49 -0.33 -6.68
C GLN A 153 17.64 -0.84 -7.85
N ILE A 154 16.46 -0.24 -8.01
CA ILE A 154 15.57 -0.55 -9.12
C ILE A 154 15.45 0.68 -10.01
N ARG A 155 15.96 0.57 -11.23
CA ARG A 155 15.92 1.65 -12.23
C ARG A 155 14.48 2.05 -12.52
N ASN A 156 14.23 3.34 -12.65
CA ASN A 156 12.92 3.92 -12.95
C ASN A 156 11.81 3.58 -11.90
N ALA A 157 12.16 3.21 -10.67
CA ALA A 157 11.23 2.83 -9.63
C ALA A 157 10.21 3.94 -9.28
N SER A 158 10.65 5.20 -9.32
CA SER A 158 9.85 6.39 -9.04
C SER A 158 9.16 6.97 -10.29
N LYS A 159 9.54 6.54 -11.50
CA LYS A 159 8.98 7.09 -12.74
C LYS A 159 7.53 6.65 -12.90
N ARG A 160 6.61 7.62 -12.91
CA ARG A 160 5.20 7.37 -13.19
C ARG A 160 5.03 7.06 -14.68
N VAL A 161 4.68 5.82 -15.02
CA VAL A 161 4.57 5.36 -16.41
C VAL A 161 3.23 5.75 -17.04
N ARG A 162 2.17 5.87 -16.25
CA ARG A 162 0.83 6.19 -16.74
C ARG A 162 0.18 7.28 -15.90
N LYS A 163 -0.38 8.29 -16.55
CA LYS A 163 -1.29 9.23 -15.90
C LYS A 163 -2.63 8.51 -15.62
N PRO A 164 -3.24 8.73 -14.46
CA PRO A 164 -4.59 8.22 -14.20
C PRO A 164 -5.57 8.79 -15.21
N ARG A 165 -6.47 7.96 -15.72
CA ARG A 165 -7.57 8.43 -16.58
C ARG A 165 -8.62 9.14 -15.73
N THR A 166 -8.87 10.39 -16.03
CA THR A 166 -9.99 11.19 -15.54
C THR A 166 -10.97 11.42 -16.69
N MET A 167 -12.25 11.55 -16.36
CA MET A 167 -13.30 11.91 -17.30
C MET A 167 -13.69 13.36 -17.10
N THR A 168 -14.06 14.06 -18.16
CA THR A 168 -14.82 15.30 -18.06
C THR A 168 -16.26 15.02 -17.66
N ILE A 169 -17.01 16.05 -17.28
CA ILE A 169 -18.44 15.92 -16.93
C ILE A 169 -19.24 15.44 -18.14
N GLU A 170 -18.94 15.95 -19.34
CA GLU A 170 -19.57 15.59 -20.61
C GLU A 170 -19.28 14.13 -20.98
N GLU A 171 -18.04 13.66 -20.78
CA GLU A 171 -17.70 12.26 -20.96
C GLU A 171 -18.48 11.34 -20.01
N PHE A 172 -18.62 11.75 -18.75
CA PHE A 172 -19.41 11.00 -17.78
C PHE A 172 -20.90 10.97 -18.16
N HIS A 173 -21.48 12.07 -18.64
CA HIS A 173 -22.86 12.10 -19.10
C HIS A 173 -23.09 11.16 -20.29
N ARG A 174 -22.19 11.16 -21.29
CA ARG A 174 -22.26 10.21 -22.40
C ARG A 174 -22.18 8.76 -21.95
N LEU A 175 -21.26 8.46 -21.02
CA LEU A 175 -21.12 7.13 -20.44
C LEU A 175 -22.38 6.70 -19.68
N SER A 176 -22.91 7.59 -18.83
CA SER A 176 -24.10 7.34 -18.03
C SER A 176 -25.34 7.10 -18.87
N ALA A 177 -25.47 7.77 -20.02
CA ALA A 177 -26.61 7.62 -20.93
C ALA A 177 -26.71 6.19 -21.52
N VAL A 178 -25.58 5.53 -21.75
CA VAL A 178 -25.54 4.17 -22.34
C VAL A 178 -25.43 3.05 -21.31
N LEU A 179 -25.05 3.37 -20.06
CA LEU A 179 -24.99 2.37 -19.00
C LEU A 179 -26.41 1.94 -18.57
N THR A 180 -26.62 0.64 -18.49
CA THR A 180 -27.85 0.04 -17.96
C THR A 180 -27.82 -0.04 -16.44
N GLU A 181 -28.99 -0.12 -15.79
CA GLU A 181 -29.07 -0.40 -14.35
C GLU A 181 -28.63 -1.83 -14.02
N PRO A 182 -28.03 -2.03 -12.85
CA PRO A 182 -27.68 -1.04 -11.84
C PRO A 182 -26.32 -0.37 -12.05
N TYR A 183 -25.64 -0.63 -13.16
CA TYR A 183 -24.28 -0.15 -13.42
C TYR A 183 -24.22 1.38 -13.57
N ARG A 184 -25.29 2.00 -14.08
CA ARG A 184 -25.43 3.46 -14.13
C ARG A 184 -25.45 4.04 -12.71
N THR A 185 -26.29 3.51 -11.82
CA THR A 185 -26.34 3.93 -10.42
C THR A 185 -25.00 3.71 -9.71
N MET A 186 -24.35 2.54 -9.94
CA MET A 186 -23.01 2.26 -9.39
C MET A 186 -21.96 3.31 -9.83
N ALA A 187 -21.93 3.64 -11.13
CA ALA A 187 -21.00 4.64 -11.67
C ALA A 187 -21.25 6.02 -11.09
N THR A 188 -22.52 6.43 -10.99
CA THR A 188 -22.94 7.73 -10.44
C THR A 188 -22.56 7.85 -8.95
N VAL A 189 -22.86 6.85 -8.14
CA VAL A 189 -22.50 6.82 -6.73
C VAL A 189 -20.97 6.84 -6.56
N ALA A 190 -20.25 6.06 -7.39
CA ALA A 190 -18.79 6.00 -7.34
C ALA A 190 -18.14 7.36 -7.66
N VAL A 191 -18.63 8.07 -8.69
CA VAL A 191 -18.06 9.35 -9.10
C VAL A 191 -18.48 10.49 -8.18
N CYS A 192 -19.72 10.52 -7.68
CA CYS A 192 -20.20 11.59 -6.82
C CYS A 192 -19.62 11.53 -5.39
N LEU A 193 -19.26 10.34 -4.92
CA LEU A 193 -18.72 10.15 -3.56
C LEU A 193 -17.23 9.80 -3.55
N GLY A 194 -16.61 9.69 -4.71
CA GLY A 194 -15.20 9.32 -4.85
C GLY A 194 -14.87 7.98 -4.19
N LEU A 195 -15.76 7.00 -4.25
CA LEU A 195 -15.59 5.70 -3.58
C LEU A 195 -14.52 4.86 -4.27
N ARG A 196 -13.79 4.07 -3.47
CA ARG A 196 -13.01 2.96 -4.02
C ARG A 196 -13.96 1.84 -4.44
N TRP A 197 -13.60 1.05 -5.44
CA TRP A 197 -14.41 -0.10 -5.86
C TRP A 197 -14.85 -0.98 -4.69
N SER A 198 -13.91 -1.32 -3.80
CA SER A 198 -14.19 -2.17 -2.64
C SER A 198 -15.14 -1.52 -1.62
N GLU A 199 -15.15 -0.20 -1.51
CA GLU A 199 -16.08 0.56 -0.68
C GLU A 199 -17.47 0.59 -1.32
N LEU A 200 -17.54 0.87 -2.63
CA LEU A 200 -18.80 0.92 -3.39
C LEU A 200 -19.59 -0.39 -3.28
N VAL A 201 -18.93 -1.52 -3.56
CA VAL A 201 -19.60 -2.82 -3.51
C VAL A 201 -19.81 -3.33 -2.07
N GLY A 202 -19.12 -2.75 -1.10
CA GLY A 202 -19.28 -3.02 0.32
C GLY A 202 -20.44 -2.30 0.99
N LEU A 203 -21.21 -1.47 0.25
CA LEU A 203 -22.36 -0.73 0.81
C LEU A 203 -23.55 -1.65 1.06
N LYS A 204 -24.17 -1.48 2.25
CA LYS A 204 -25.43 -2.08 2.63
C LYS A 204 -26.47 -1.00 2.89
N TRP A 205 -27.77 -1.34 2.81
CA TRP A 205 -28.84 -0.36 3.02
C TRP A 205 -28.80 0.26 4.40
N GLN A 206 -28.41 -0.46 5.44
CA GLN A 206 -28.25 0.05 6.83
C GLN A 206 -27.13 1.08 6.97
N ASP A 207 -26.24 1.23 6.00
CA ASP A 207 -25.15 2.21 6.04
C ASP A 207 -25.66 3.63 5.75
N ILE A 208 -26.90 3.76 5.25
CA ILE A 208 -27.52 5.03 4.92
C ILE A 208 -28.44 5.47 6.07
N ASN A 209 -28.12 6.60 6.65
CA ASN A 209 -29.08 7.33 7.49
C ASN A 209 -29.96 8.21 6.59
N TRP A 210 -31.15 7.72 6.30
CA TRP A 210 -32.11 8.38 5.40
C TRP A 210 -32.68 9.71 5.95
N ILE A 211 -32.68 9.87 7.28
CA ILE A 211 -33.17 11.06 7.94
C ILE A 211 -32.19 12.21 7.83
N ASN A 212 -30.94 11.93 8.17
CA ASN A 212 -29.86 12.93 8.17
C ASN A 212 -29.17 13.07 6.81
N GLY A 213 -29.46 12.20 5.83
CA GLY A 213 -28.74 12.19 4.56
C GLY A 213 -27.27 11.85 4.70
N GLU A 214 -26.92 10.84 5.49
CA GLU A 214 -25.56 10.44 5.74
C GLU A 214 -25.29 9.00 5.31
N LEU A 215 -24.09 8.74 4.77
CA LEU A 215 -23.60 7.42 4.45
C LEU A 215 -22.37 7.09 5.31
N ARG A 216 -22.36 5.92 5.94
CA ARG A 216 -21.23 5.41 6.72
C ARG A 216 -20.56 4.25 6.00
N LEU A 217 -19.29 4.39 5.67
CA LEU A 217 -18.48 3.32 5.07
C LEU A 217 -17.94 2.41 6.18
N GLN A 218 -18.59 1.29 6.43
CA GLN A 218 -18.23 0.39 7.54
C GLN A 218 -17.30 -0.73 7.07
N ARG A 219 -17.36 -1.14 5.81
CA ARG A 219 -16.67 -2.29 5.25
C ARG A 219 -16.17 -2.06 3.84
N ALA A 220 -15.29 -2.96 3.42
CA ALA A 220 -14.80 -3.05 2.05
C ALA A 220 -14.89 -4.51 1.58
N VAL A 221 -15.25 -4.75 0.32
CA VAL A 221 -15.28 -6.11 -0.25
C VAL A 221 -14.19 -6.25 -1.30
N VAL A 222 -13.27 -7.17 -1.08
CA VAL A 222 -12.16 -7.45 -2.00
C VAL A 222 -12.22 -8.91 -2.45
N LYS A 223 -12.44 -9.13 -3.75
CA LYS A 223 -12.62 -10.49 -4.32
C LYS A 223 -13.66 -11.32 -3.59
N GLN A 224 -14.83 -10.73 -3.34
CA GLN A 224 -15.97 -11.34 -2.66
C GLN A 224 -15.71 -11.70 -1.17
N VAL A 225 -14.67 -11.18 -0.57
CA VAL A 225 -14.37 -11.32 0.86
C VAL A 225 -14.58 -9.96 1.51
N GLU A 226 -15.42 -9.92 2.55
CA GLU A 226 -15.61 -8.75 3.40
C GLU A 226 -14.34 -8.51 4.23
N ASP A 227 -13.91 -7.26 4.30
CA ASP A 227 -12.73 -6.80 5.03
C ASP A 227 -13.07 -5.45 5.67
N GLU A 228 -12.40 -5.10 6.73
CA GLU A 228 -12.56 -3.78 7.34
C GLU A 228 -12.08 -2.67 6.40
N VAL A 229 -12.64 -1.46 6.56
CA VAL A 229 -12.15 -0.29 5.84
C VAL A 229 -10.68 -0.03 6.16
N LYS A 230 -9.92 0.35 5.14
CA LYS A 230 -8.45 0.42 5.20
C LYS A 230 -7.89 1.42 6.21
N THR A 231 -8.66 2.41 6.63
CA THR A 231 -8.21 3.48 7.53
C THR A 231 -9.34 4.01 8.40
N VAL A 232 -9.01 4.46 9.63
CA VAL A 232 -9.93 5.15 10.54
C VAL A 232 -10.59 6.38 9.89
N HIS A 233 -9.91 7.02 8.93
CA HIS A 233 -10.48 8.15 8.17
C HIS A 233 -11.62 7.74 7.22
N SER A 234 -11.72 6.45 6.87
CA SER A 234 -12.79 5.94 6.01
C SER A 234 -14.12 5.73 6.75
N SER A 235 -14.12 5.67 8.07
CA SER A 235 -15.32 5.44 8.89
C SER A 235 -16.15 6.70 9.18
N LYS A 236 -15.66 7.90 8.81
CA LYS A 236 -16.40 9.14 9.02
C LYS A 236 -17.62 9.20 8.10
N PRO A 237 -18.77 9.68 8.61
CA PRO A 237 -19.97 9.85 7.79
C PRO A 237 -19.70 10.77 6.60
N LEU A 238 -20.30 10.42 5.47
CA LEU A 238 -20.34 11.24 4.26
C LEU A 238 -21.72 11.86 4.14
N ALA A 239 -21.82 13.18 4.05
CA ALA A 239 -23.07 13.84 3.72
C ALA A 239 -23.45 13.50 2.27
N LEU A 240 -24.68 13.09 2.06
CA LEU A 240 -25.25 12.79 0.75
C LEU A 240 -26.06 14.00 0.25
N ASP A 241 -25.77 14.40 -0.99
CA ASP A 241 -26.63 15.34 -1.69
C ASP A 241 -28.03 14.72 -1.88
N PRO A 242 -29.13 15.50 -1.77
CA PRO A 242 -30.48 15.00 -1.96
C PRO A 242 -30.68 14.21 -3.26
N ARG A 243 -30.03 14.61 -4.34
CA ARG A 243 -30.11 13.90 -5.65
C ARG A 243 -29.51 12.49 -5.57
N ILE A 244 -28.48 12.30 -4.78
CA ILE A 244 -27.88 10.96 -4.56
C ILE A 244 -28.80 10.11 -3.69
N LEU A 245 -29.43 10.70 -2.67
CA LEU A 245 -30.43 10.01 -1.86
C LEU A 245 -31.61 9.54 -2.70
N ASP A 246 -32.13 10.39 -3.57
CA ASP A 246 -33.25 10.05 -4.43
C ASP A 246 -32.86 8.97 -5.46
N LEU A 247 -31.67 9.03 -6.02
CA LEU A 247 -31.13 7.98 -6.87
C LEU A 247 -31.08 6.63 -6.14
N LEU A 248 -30.61 6.63 -4.89
CA LEU A 248 -30.52 5.41 -4.07
C LEU A 248 -31.90 4.90 -3.64
N LYS A 249 -32.88 5.79 -3.37
CA LYS A 249 -34.28 5.40 -3.13
C LYS A 249 -34.90 4.71 -4.35
N GLN A 250 -34.73 5.29 -5.53
CA GLN A 250 -35.18 4.70 -6.80
C GLN A 250 -34.53 3.33 -7.04
N HIS A 251 -33.23 3.23 -6.79
CA HIS A 251 -32.51 1.96 -6.90
C HIS A 251 -33.07 0.91 -5.94
N ARG A 252 -33.38 1.30 -4.68
CA ARG A 252 -33.98 0.41 -3.67
C ARG A 252 -35.35 -0.09 -4.10
N GLN A 253 -36.19 0.79 -4.64
CA GLN A 253 -37.54 0.43 -5.14
C GLN A 253 -37.49 -0.59 -6.28
N ASN A 254 -36.42 -0.56 -7.09
CA ASN A 254 -36.21 -1.48 -8.21
C ASN A 254 -35.32 -2.71 -7.86
N SER A 255 -34.93 -2.85 -6.61
CA SER A 255 -34.15 -3.98 -6.11
C SER A 255 -35.03 -5.03 -5.47
N ILE A 256 -34.67 -6.31 -5.65
CA ILE A 256 -35.29 -7.43 -4.92
C ILE A 256 -34.63 -7.69 -3.57
N PHE A 257 -33.51 -7.03 -3.29
CA PHE A 257 -32.73 -7.15 -2.04
C PHE A 257 -32.77 -5.78 -1.34
N THR A 258 -33.70 -5.61 -0.41
CA THR A 258 -34.04 -4.30 0.19
C THR A 258 -33.91 -4.25 1.70
N GLU A 259 -33.59 -5.39 2.34
CA GLU A 259 -33.43 -5.45 3.78
C GLU A 259 -32.21 -4.63 4.25
N PRO A 260 -32.20 -4.15 5.49
CA PRO A 260 -31.10 -3.32 6.00
C PRO A 260 -29.71 -3.93 5.80
N GLU A 261 -29.61 -5.25 5.91
CA GLU A 261 -28.33 -5.99 5.80
C GLU A 261 -27.98 -6.41 4.38
N ASP A 262 -28.88 -6.21 3.42
CA ASP A 262 -28.63 -6.50 2.03
C ASP A 262 -27.63 -5.50 1.42
N TRP A 263 -26.87 -5.99 0.46
CA TRP A 263 -25.96 -5.15 -0.32
C TRP A 263 -26.78 -4.21 -1.21
N ILE A 264 -26.41 -2.92 -1.24
CA ILE A 264 -27.03 -1.95 -2.17
C ILE A 264 -26.87 -2.44 -3.61
N PHE A 265 -25.73 -3.01 -3.94
CA PHE A 265 -25.43 -3.57 -5.25
C PHE A 265 -25.29 -5.10 -5.18
N ALA A 266 -26.32 -5.76 -4.70
CA ALA A 266 -26.38 -7.21 -4.57
C ALA A 266 -26.25 -7.92 -5.93
N SER A 267 -25.61 -9.09 -5.96
CA SER A 267 -25.53 -9.97 -7.11
C SER A 267 -26.76 -10.90 -7.16
N PRO A 268 -27.62 -10.80 -8.18
CA PRO A 268 -28.72 -11.75 -8.36
C PRO A 268 -28.23 -13.17 -8.57
N GLU A 269 -27.11 -13.35 -9.31
CA GLU A 269 -26.51 -14.66 -9.58
C GLU A 269 -26.01 -15.36 -8.31
N LYS A 270 -25.85 -14.59 -7.23
CA LYS A 270 -25.48 -15.09 -5.89
C LYS A 270 -26.62 -14.98 -4.89
N HIS A 271 -27.86 -14.83 -5.39
CA HIS A 271 -29.06 -14.73 -4.55
C HIS A 271 -28.96 -13.66 -3.45
N GLY A 272 -28.32 -12.52 -3.75
CA GLY A 272 -28.12 -11.42 -2.81
C GLY A 272 -27.05 -11.66 -1.73
N LYS A 273 -26.51 -12.87 -1.57
CA LYS A 273 -25.52 -13.20 -0.54
C LYS A 273 -24.18 -12.48 -0.70
N LEU A 274 -23.85 -12.09 -1.92
CA LEU A 274 -22.63 -11.37 -2.25
C LEU A 274 -22.95 -10.14 -3.11
N PRO A 275 -22.13 -9.09 -3.06
CA PRO A 275 -22.29 -7.95 -3.96
C PRO A 275 -21.84 -8.30 -5.39
N ARG A 276 -22.14 -7.43 -6.32
CA ARG A 276 -21.71 -7.55 -7.72
C ARG A 276 -20.19 -7.61 -7.86
N GLY A 277 -19.74 -8.49 -8.75
CA GLY A 277 -18.32 -8.74 -8.97
C GLY A 277 -17.64 -7.66 -9.82
N TYR A 278 -16.33 -7.50 -9.63
CA TYR A 278 -15.51 -6.58 -10.42
C TYR A 278 -15.54 -6.87 -11.91
N THR A 279 -15.45 -8.14 -12.31
CA THR A 279 -15.39 -8.56 -13.71
C THR A 279 -16.66 -8.16 -14.46
N SER A 280 -17.83 -8.43 -13.88
CA SER A 280 -19.12 -8.07 -14.47
C SER A 280 -19.23 -6.54 -14.69
N PHE A 281 -18.86 -5.74 -13.70
CA PHE A 281 -18.85 -4.29 -13.84
C PHE A 281 -17.84 -3.82 -14.91
N TRP A 282 -16.64 -4.38 -14.91
CA TRP A 282 -15.58 -4.06 -15.86
C TRP A 282 -16.00 -4.32 -17.30
N GLU A 283 -16.64 -5.47 -17.59
CA GLU A 283 -17.13 -5.83 -18.92
C GLU A 283 -18.23 -4.89 -19.38
N LYS A 284 -19.22 -4.60 -18.51
CA LYS A 284 -20.31 -3.67 -18.85
C LYS A 284 -19.77 -2.24 -19.06
N LEU A 285 -18.85 -1.80 -18.22
CA LEU A 285 -18.20 -0.50 -18.36
C LEU A 285 -17.39 -0.41 -19.65
N GLY A 286 -16.68 -1.48 -20.03
CA GLY A 286 -15.91 -1.53 -21.28
C GLY A 286 -16.79 -1.38 -22.51
N ARG A 287 -17.92 -2.10 -22.57
CA ARG A 287 -18.92 -1.97 -23.65
C ARG A 287 -19.50 -0.57 -23.70
N ALA A 288 -19.95 -0.05 -22.55
CA ALA A 288 -20.51 1.31 -22.48
C ALA A 288 -19.49 2.39 -22.91
N CYS A 289 -18.20 2.22 -22.64
CA CYS A 289 -17.17 3.12 -23.16
C CYS A 289 -17.10 3.09 -24.69
N GLN A 290 -17.17 1.89 -25.29
CA GLN A 290 -17.19 1.74 -26.76
C GLN A 290 -18.43 2.40 -27.37
N ASP A 291 -19.62 2.15 -26.80
CA ASP A 291 -20.89 2.71 -27.27
C ASP A 291 -20.93 4.24 -27.13
N ALA A 292 -20.29 4.80 -26.09
CA ALA A 292 -20.17 6.24 -25.86
C ALA A 292 -19.04 6.90 -26.65
N GLY A 293 -18.22 6.15 -27.40
CA GLY A 293 -17.05 6.67 -28.10
C GLY A 293 -15.96 7.20 -27.15
N LEU A 294 -15.77 6.54 -26.02
CA LEU A 294 -14.81 6.95 -25.00
C LEU A 294 -13.62 6.00 -24.91
N VAL A 295 -12.47 6.56 -24.55
CA VAL A 295 -11.34 5.74 -24.12
C VAL A 295 -11.75 4.98 -22.85
N HIS A 296 -11.40 3.69 -22.78
CA HIS A 296 -11.78 2.82 -21.68
C HIS A 296 -11.40 3.42 -20.30
N VAL A 297 -12.35 3.42 -19.38
CA VAL A 297 -12.19 3.86 -17.99
C VAL A 297 -12.25 2.65 -17.04
N SER A 298 -11.57 2.73 -15.95
CA SER A 298 -11.62 1.72 -14.88
C SER A 298 -12.55 2.17 -13.76
N PRO A 299 -13.03 1.27 -12.89
CA PRO A 299 -13.75 1.68 -11.68
C PRO A 299 -13.00 2.69 -10.81
N HIS A 300 -11.66 2.67 -10.85
CA HIS A 300 -10.86 3.66 -10.14
C HIS A 300 -10.82 5.03 -10.83
N SER A 301 -11.09 5.08 -12.12
CA SER A 301 -11.19 6.34 -12.87
C SER A 301 -12.32 7.24 -12.35
N PHE A 302 -13.43 6.70 -11.84
CA PHE A 302 -14.48 7.49 -11.19
C PHE A 302 -13.95 8.29 -10.01
N ARG A 303 -13.12 7.67 -9.18
CA ARG A 303 -12.48 8.34 -8.05
C ARG A 303 -11.44 9.37 -8.49
N HIS A 304 -10.71 9.11 -9.57
CA HIS A 304 -9.81 10.11 -10.16
C HIS A 304 -10.58 11.30 -10.71
N SER A 305 -11.70 11.05 -11.40
CA SER A 305 -12.57 12.12 -11.92
C SER A 305 -13.18 12.96 -10.81
N TYR A 306 -13.69 12.32 -9.74
CA TYR A 306 -14.17 13.04 -8.56
C TYR A 306 -13.13 14.02 -8.01
N ARG A 307 -11.87 13.57 -7.90
CA ARG A 307 -10.78 14.43 -7.44
C ARG A 307 -10.51 15.60 -8.40
N ALA A 308 -10.50 15.32 -9.72
CA ALA A 308 -10.31 16.37 -10.72
C ALA A 308 -11.45 17.38 -10.69
N TRP A 309 -12.70 16.95 -10.58
CA TRP A 309 -13.85 17.83 -10.47
C TRP A 309 -13.86 18.67 -9.19
N LEU A 310 -13.37 18.13 -8.07
CA LEU A 310 -13.17 18.92 -6.86
C LEU A 310 -12.13 20.06 -7.07
N ASP A 311 -11.10 19.84 -7.91
CA ASP A 311 -10.16 20.89 -8.31
C ASP A 311 -10.85 21.95 -9.19
N GLU A 312 -11.60 21.52 -10.19
CA GLU A 312 -12.31 22.41 -11.13
C GLU A 312 -13.28 23.34 -10.42
N VAL A 313 -13.95 22.86 -9.35
CA VAL A 313 -14.82 23.73 -8.53
C VAL A 313 -14.08 24.47 -7.42
N GLY A 314 -12.74 24.47 -7.42
CA GLY A 314 -11.93 25.23 -6.50
C GLY A 314 -11.95 24.75 -5.05
N THR A 315 -12.24 23.47 -4.81
CA THR A 315 -12.29 22.91 -3.46
C THR A 315 -10.90 22.92 -2.81
N PRO A 316 -10.74 23.47 -1.58
CA PRO A 316 -9.46 23.47 -0.88
C PRO A 316 -8.89 22.06 -0.69
N ILE A 317 -7.56 21.88 -0.81
CA ILE A 317 -6.88 20.59 -0.76
C ILE A 317 -7.16 19.80 0.54
N THR A 318 -7.32 20.48 1.66
CA THR A 318 -7.67 19.89 2.95
C THR A 318 -9.09 19.31 2.97
N VAL A 319 -10.03 19.99 2.29
CA VAL A 319 -11.40 19.50 2.10
C VAL A 319 -11.40 18.30 1.15
N GLN A 320 -10.64 18.39 0.05
CA GLN A 320 -10.46 17.26 -0.87
C GLN A 320 -9.85 16.03 -0.19
N GLN A 321 -8.84 16.21 0.68
CA GLN A 321 -8.27 15.11 1.46
C GLN A 321 -9.34 14.40 2.30
N ARG A 322 -10.22 15.19 2.96
CA ARG A 322 -11.33 14.64 3.74
C ARG A 322 -12.35 13.93 2.86
N ALA A 323 -12.78 14.56 1.77
CA ALA A 323 -13.72 14.00 0.81
C ALA A 323 -13.21 12.70 0.18
N MET A 324 -11.92 12.66 -0.15
CA MET A 324 -11.22 11.47 -0.65
C MET A 324 -10.87 10.45 0.44
N ARG A 325 -11.04 10.80 1.72
CA ARG A 325 -10.70 9.93 2.86
C ARG A 325 -9.25 9.42 2.80
N HIS A 326 -8.33 10.32 2.44
CA HIS A 326 -6.89 10.03 2.44
C HIS A 326 -6.31 10.31 3.83
N GLY A 327 -5.61 9.31 4.40
CA GLY A 327 -4.89 9.48 5.67
C GLY A 327 -3.67 10.39 5.55
N ASP A 328 -3.07 10.49 4.37
CA ASP A 328 -1.92 11.33 4.06
C ASP A 328 -2.27 12.31 2.93
N ILE A 329 -2.03 13.61 3.16
CA ILE A 329 -2.29 14.66 2.17
C ILE A 329 -1.46 14.48 0.90
N ARG A 330 -0.26 13.91 1.00
CA ARG A 330 0.60 13.60 -0.14
C ARG A 330 -0.08 12.69 -1.16
N VAL A 331 -0.95 11.79 -0.68
CA VAL A 331 -1.75 10.95 -1.57
C VAL A 331 -2.72 11.79 -2.41
N THR A 332 -3.33 12.83 -1.81
CA THR A 332 -4.22 13.75 -2.52
C THR A 332 -3.43 14.60 -3.53
N MET A 333 -2.27 15.11 -3.13
CA MET A 333 -1.40 15.91 -4.00
C MET A 333 -0.88 15.15 -5.22
N ASN A 334 -0.64 13.84 -5.10
CA ASN A 334 -0.19 13.01 -6.23
C ASN A 334 -1.22 12.85 -7.37
N TYR A 335 -2.44 13.33 -7.20
CA TYR A 335 -3.49 13.32 -8.22
C TYR A 335 -3.57 14.64 -9.01
N GLY A 336 -2.87 15.71 -8.60
CA GLY A 336 -2.96 17.03 -9.19
C GLY A 336 -1.74 17.40 -10.05
N ASP A 337 -1.93 17.50 -11.37
CA ASP A 337 -0.95 18.11 -12.30
C ASP A 337 -1.37 19.54 -12.73
N ALA A 338 -2.45 20.09 -12.16
CA ALA A 338 -3.06 21.34 -12.61
C ALA A 338 -2.61 22.56 -11.78
N ILE A 339 -1.30 22.85 -11.75
CA ILE A 339 -0.78 24.01 -10.99
C ILE A 339 -0.52 25.24 -11.88
N GLY A 340 -0.49 25.10 -13.20
CA GLY A 340 -0.09 26.20 -14.09
C GLY A 340 -1.05 27.42 -14.10
N ASP A 341 -2.32 27.18 -14.36
CA ASP A 341 -3.32 28.25 -14.48
C ASP A 341 -3.89 28.68 -13.13
N GLY A 342 -4.05 27.74 -12.19
CA GLY A 342 -4.55 28.04 -10.85
C GLY A 342 -3.64 28.95 -10.01
N LEU A 343 -2.31 28.93 -10.23
CA LEU A 343 -1.40 29.82 -9.52
C LEU A 343 -1.55 31.27 -9.96
N ARG A 344 -1.73 31.49 -11.26
CA ARG A 344 -1.95 32.84 -11.81
C ARG A 344 -3.26 33.43 -11.30
N GLU A 345 -4.32 32.65 -11.31
CA GLU A 345 -5.64 33.05 -10.80
C GLU A 345 -5.63 33.31 -9.29
N ALA A 346 -4.99 32.44 -8.51
CA ALA A 346 -4.78 32.64 -7.09
C ALA A 346 -3.98 33.92 -6.79
N SER A 347 -2.89 34.18 -7.53
CA SER A 347 -2.11 35.37 -7.40
C SER A 347 -2.92 36.64 -7.75
N ALA A 348 -3.75 36.57 -8.80
CA ALA A 348 -4.64 37.69 -9.17
C ALA A 348 -5.67 37.99 -8.07
N LYS A 349 -6.26 36.95 -7.47
CA LYS A 349 -7.21 37.06 -6.32
C LYS A 349 -6.54 37.66 -5.08
N VAL A 350 -5.29 37.34 -4.81
CA VAL A 350 -4.51 37.93 -3.70
C VAL A 350 -4.17 39.37 -4.02
N ALA A 351 -3.68 39.67 -5.24
CA ALA A 351 -3.35 41.03 -5.67
C ALA A 351 -4.56 41.96 -5.60
N ALA A 352 -5.73 41.48 -6.05
CA ALA A 352 -6.97 42.25 -5.98
C ALA A 352 -7.42 42.59 -4.54
N ARG A 353 -7.01 41.80 -3.54
CA ARG A 353 -7.28 42.09 -2.14
C ARG A 353 -6.23 42.93 -1.46
N ALA A 354 -4.97 42.83 -1.92
CA ALA A 354 -3.84 43.50 -1.29
C ALA A 354 -3.57 44.90 -1.85
N ILE A 355 -3.97 45.19 -3.10
CA ILE A 355 -3.76 46.42 -3.78
C ILE A 355 -5.13 47.10 -3.92
N PRO A 356 -5.41 48.17 -3.13
CA PRO A 356 -6.64 48.95 -3.32
C PRO A 356 -6.65 49.59 -4.71
N GLN A 357 -7.83 49.62 -5.34
CA GLN A 357 -8.05 50.33 -6.60
C GLN A 357 -7.92 51.84 -6.42
#